data_701247334b81a986cf8cda2edd8f95e4
#
_entry.id   701247334b81a986cf8cda2edd8f95e4
#
_cell.length_a   1.000
_cell.length_b   1.000
_cell.length_c   1.000
_cell.angle_alpha   90.00
_cell.angle_beta   90.00
_cell.angle_gamma   90.00
#
_symmetry.space_group_name_H-M   'P 1'
#
loop_
_entity.id
_entity.type
_entity.pdbx_description
1 polymer ?
#
loop_
_entity_poly.entity_id
_entity_poly.type
_entity_poly.pdbx_seq_one_letter_code
_entity_poly.pdbx_strand_id
1 'polypeptide(L)'
;MVVQNAEMLTTPIHIVVSRASADAIARIEALGGSVTTRFYSPTAIKRVLRGETHPVISLQASPDLVALAGRIPAAKIPSPILTALQTAAEDKKNEVMAQVMKQIGTKYRYRLPDATARKDIEYYRDPAHRGYLNYLMKEGESPSLFFKPPGEAKDRKKQSARKNAAKASAENRLF
;
A
#
# COMPACT_ATOMS: atom_id res chain seq x y z
N MET A 1 -12.87 14.01 0.11
CA MET A 1 -14.24 13.97 -0.41
C MET A 1 -15.16 13.98 0.81
N VAL A 2 -15.90 15.04 1.00
CA VAL A 2 -16.89 15.12 2.08
C VAL A 2 -18.17 14.55 1.51
N VAL A 3 -18.61 13.42 2.01
CA VAL A 3 -19.89 12.86 1.63
C VAL A 3 -20.96 13.51 2.50
N GLN A 4 -21.41 14.69 2.08
CA GLN A 4 -22.64 15.25 2.61
C GLN A 4 -23.80 14.37 2.11
N ASN A 5 -24.73 14.02 3.00
CA ASN A 5 -25.87 13.14 2.70
C ASN A 5 -25.49 11.68 2.35
N ALA A 6 -24.51 11.13 3.04
CA ALA A 6 -24.11 9.72 2.90
C ALA A 6 -25.30 8.75 3.12
N GLU A 7 -26.33 9.18 3.84
CA GLU A 7 -27.55 8.42 4.10
C GLU A 7 -28.36 8.12 2.83
N MET A 8 -28.24 8.98 1.83
CA MET A 8 -28.93 8.82 0.54
C MET A 8 -28.21 7.87 -0.43
N LEU A 9 -26.99 7.45 -0.09
CA LEU A 9 -26.27 6.48 -0.91
C LEU A 9 -26.88 5.10 -0.74
N THR A 10 -27.43 4.55 -1.81
CA THR A 10 -28.05 3.21 -1.85
C THR A 10 -27.34 2.24 -2.78
N THR A 11 -26.53 2.76 -3.69
CA THR A 11 -25.83 1.96 -4.70
C THR A 11 -24.42 1.59 -4.22
N PRO A 12 -23.99 0.33 -4.40
CA PRO A 12 -22.61 -0.06 -4.10
C PRO A 12 -21.65 0.65 -5.06
N ILE A 13 -20.62 1.29 -4.50
CA ILE A 13 -19.60 2.01 -5.27
C ILE A 13 -18.20 1.51 -4.89
N HIS A 14 -17.32 1.44 -5.89
CA HIS A 14 -15.91 1.11 -5.70
C HIS A 14 -15.07 2.35 -6.01
N ILE A 15 -14.41 2.88 -5.00
CA ILE A 15 -13.67 4.14 -5.13
C ILE A 15 -12.21 4.02 -4.73
N VAL A 16 -11.37 4.76 -5.45
CA VAL A 16 -9.97 4.98 -5.09
C VAL A 16 -9.78 6.46 -4.80
N VAL A 17 -9.40 6.78 -3.59
CA VAL A 17 -9.30 8.17 -3.09
C VAL A 17 -7.98 8.40 -2.37
N SER A 18 -7.59 9.66 -2.20
CA SER A 18 -6.35 9.98 -1.46
C SER A 18 -6.48 9.68 0.03
N ARG A 19 -7.62 10.01 0.64
CA ARG A 19 -7.92 9.73 2.05
C ARG A 19 -9.42 9.57 2.23
N ALA A 20 -9.82 8.76 3.20
CA ALA A 20 -11.22 8.54 3.57
C ALA A 20 -11.36 8.59 5.09
N SER A 21 -12.52 9.05 5.57
CA SER A 21 -12.88 8.93 6.99
C SER A 21 -13.41 7.54 7.30
N ALA A 22 -13.30 7.12 8.56
CA ALA A 22 -13.81 5.83 9.01
C ALA A 22 -15.30 5.66 8.70
N ASP A 23 -16.09 6.71 8.94
CA ASP A 23 -17.54 6.71 8.66
C ASP A 23 -17.84 6.52 7.17
N ALA A 24 -17.08 7.17 6.29
CA ALA A 24 -17.24 7.03 4.86
C ALA A 24 -16.89 5.61 4.39
N ILE A 25 -15.85 5.02 4.94
CA ILE A 25 -15.45 3.63 4.66
C ILE A 25 -16.56 2.68 5.10
N ALA A 26 -17.00 2.79 6.37
CA ALA A 26 -18.04 1.95 6.93
C ALA A 26 -19.35 2.02 6.12
N ARG A 27 -19.75 3.22 5.70
CA ARG A 27 -20.99 3.40 4.91
C ARG A 27 -20.88 2.77 3.53
N ILE A 28 -19.78 2.96 2.82
CA ILE A 28 -19.59 2.40 1.48
C ILE A 28 -19.52 0.87 1.54
N GLU A 29 -18.80 0.33 2.51
CA GLU A 29 -18.66 -1.12 2.69
C GLU A 29 -19.98 -1.76 3.13
N ALA A 30 -20.78 -1.10 3.96
CA ALA A 30 -22.14 -1.56 4.34
C ALA A 30 -23.08 -1.73 3.15
N LEU A 31 -22.86 -0.99 2.06
CA LEU A 31 -23.61 -1.09 0.81
C LEU A 31 -23.00 -2.10 -0.17
N GLY A 32 -21.99 -2.88 0.23
CA GLY A 32 -21.31 -3.83 -0.65
C GLY A 32 -20.30 -3.18 -1.60
N GLY A 33 -19.96 -1.90 -1.37
CA GLY A 33 -18.90 -1.21 -2.11
C GLY A 33 -17.50 -1.48 -1.55
N SER A 34 -16.49 -0.84 -2.12
CA SER A 34 -15.11 -0.89 -1.60
C SER A 34 -14.42 0.46 -1.68
N VAL A 35 -13.56 0.71 -0.69
CA VAL A 35 -12.72 1.90 -0.64
C VAL A 35 -11.27 1.47 -0.64
N THR A 36 -10.46 2.11 -1.49
CA THR A 36 -9.00 1.98 -1.44
C THR A 36 -8.40 3.36 -1.32
N THR A 37 -7.60 3.56 -0.28
CA THR A 37 -6.87 4.83 -0.15
C THR A 37 -5.49 4.73 -0.76
N ARG A 38 -5.10 5.75 -1.54
CA ARG A 38 -3.85 5.77 -2.27
C ARG A 38 -3.24 7.16 -2.30
N PHE A 39 -1.89 7.20 -2.28
CA PHE A 39 -1.15 8.45 -2.40
C PHE A 39 -1.23 9.02 -3.83
N TYR A 40 -1.61 10.28 -3.92
CA TYR A 40 -1.56 11.07 -5.16
C TYR A 40 -0.92 12.42 -4.90
N SER A 41 0.11 12.76 -5.67
CA SER A 41 0.62 14.13 -5.72
C SER A 41 -0.21 14.97 -6.71
N PRO A 42 -0.25 16.30 -6.57
CA PRO A 42 -0.98 17.17 -7.50
C PRO A 42 -0.56 16.98 -8.97
N THR A 43 0.73 16.75 -9.20
CA THR A 43 1.27 16.46 -10.53
C THR A 43 0.80 15.10 -11.05
N ALA A 44 0.73 14.09 -10.18
CA ALA A 44 0.24 12.77 -10.54
C ALA A 44 -1.23 12.82 -10.95
N ILE A 45 -2.07 13.57 -10.25
CA ILE A 45 -3.48 13.74 -10.60
C ILE A 45 -3.62 14.33 -12.02
N LYS A 46 -2.87 15.40 -12.33
CA LYS A 46 -2.88 16.00 -13.66
C LYS A 46 -2.47 15.01 -14.77
N ARG A 47 -1.45 14.17 -14.52
CA ARG A 47 -0.98 13.15 -15.47
C ARG A 47 -1.98 12.01 -15.64
N VAL A 48 -2.65 11.60 -14.57
CA VAL A 48 -3.73 10.60 -14.63
C VAL A 48 -4.88 11.12 -15.49
N LEU A 49 -5.32 12.36 -15.28
CA LEU A 49 -6.39 12.98 -16.06
C LEU A 49 -6.03 13.13 -17.55
N ARG A 50 -4.76 13.29 -17.88
CA ARG A 50 -4.26 13.31 -19.26
C ARG A 50 -4.07 11.93 -19.88
N GLY A 51 -4.24 10.84 -19.10
CA GLY A 51 -3.97 9.49 -19.56
C GLY A 51 -2.48 9.13 -19.69
N GLU A 52 -1.59 9.96 -19.16
CA GLU A 52 -0.13 9.77 -19.20
C GLU A 52 0.38 8.81 -18.12
N THR A 53 -0.41 8.55 -17.09
CA THR A 53 -0.07 7.70 -15.94
C THR A 53 -1.23 6.77 -15.63
N HIS A 54 -0.93 5.53 -15.29
CA HIS A 54 -1.95 4.58 -14.83
C HIS A 54 -2.57 5.06 -13.50
N PRO A 55 -3.92 5.06 -13.35
CA PRO A 55 -4.57 5.67 -12.20
C PRO A 55 -4.34 4.94 -10.88
N VAL A 56 -4.00 3.66 -10.91
CA VAL A 56 -3.93 2.83 -9.69
C VAL A 56 -2.55 2.20 -9.49
N ILE A 57 -1.87 1.78 -10.54
CA ILE A 57 -0.67 0.94 -10.44
C ILE A 57 0.60 1.78 -10.28
N SER A 58 1.40 1.44 -9.26
CA SER A 58 2.75 1.96 -9.02
C SER A 58 3.73 0.81 -8.83
N LEU A 59 4.97 1.09 -8.48
CA LEU A 59 5.99 0.08 -8.19
C LEU A 59 5.66 -0.79 -6.95
N GLN A 60 4.91 -0.22 -6.00
CA GLN A 60 4.48 -0.91 -4.77
C GLN A 60 3.03 -1.41 -4.86
N ALA A 61 2.55 -1.67 -6.06
CA ALA A 61 1.23 -2.25 -6.24
C ALA A 61 1.20 -3.71 -5.78
N SER A 62 0.19 -4.07 -4.99
CA SER A 62 -0.07 -5.47 -4.64
C SER A 62 -0.66 -6.24 -5.82
N PRO A 63 -0.55 -7.58 -5.84
CA PRO A 63 -1.24 -8.41 -6.83
C PRO A 63 -2.75 -8.17 -6.87
N ASP A 64 -3.38 -7.92 -5.71
CA ASP A 64 -4.81 -7.63 -5.60
C ASP A 64 -5.18 -6.29 -6.24
N LEU A 65 -4.33 -5.26 -6.08
CA LEU A 65 -4.51 -3.98 -6.76
C LEU A 65 -4.37 -4.10 -8.27
N VAL A 66 -3.47 -4.96 -8.75
CA VAL A 66 -3.32 -5.24 -10.18
C VAL A 66 -4.58 -5.94 -10.71
N ALA A 67 -5.13 -6.90 -9.95
CA ALA A 67 -6.38 -7.56 -10.29
C ALA A 67 -7.58 -6.58 -10.27
N LEU A 68 -7.62 -5.66 -9.29
CA LEU A 68 -8.63 -4.61 -9.23
C LEU A 68 -8.53 -3.65 -10.43
N ALA A 69 -7.32 -3.24 -10.80
CA ALA A 69 -7.08 -2.38 -11.95
C ALA A 69 -7.52 -3.02 -13.27
N GLY A 70 -7.42 -4.34 -13.37
CA GLY A 70 -7.91 -5.09 -14.52
C GLY A 70 -9.44 -5.10 -14.66
N ARG A 71 -10.17 -4.87 -13.57
CA ARG A 71 -11.64 -4.73 -13.59
C ARG A 71 -12.10 -3.33 -13.99
N ILE A 72 -11.22 -2.33 -13.94
CA ILE A 72 -11.54 -0.97 -14.37
C ILE A 72 -11.54 -0.92 -15.91
N PRO A 73 -12.65 -0.49 -16.56
CA PRO A 73 -12.80 -0.56 -18.03
C PRO A 73 -11.68 0.14 -18.81
N ALA A 74 -11.07 1.18 -18.24
CA ALA A 74 -9.97 1.94 -18.83
C ALA A 74 -8.62 1.20 -18.80
N ALA A 75 -8.47 0.21 -17.95
CA ALA A 75 -7.27 -0.60 -17.83
C ALA A 75 -7.51 -1.98 -18.45
N LYS A 76 -7.51 -2.07 -19.78
CA LYS A 76 -7.49 -3.35 -20.48
C LYS A 76 -6.16 -4.06 -20.21
N ILE A 77 -6.02 -4.63 -19.01
CA ILE A 77 -4.99 -5.63 -18.77
C ILE A 77 -5.49 -6.89 -19.50
N PRO A 78 -4.71 -7.51 -20.36
CA PRO A 78 -5.12 -8.71 -21.05
C PRO A 78 -5.56 -9.80 -20.09
N SER A 79 -6.73 -10.41 -20.33
CA SER A 79 -7.31 -11.47 -19.51
C SER A 79 -6.31 -12.57 -19.10
N PRO A 80 -5.37 -13.01 -19.98
CA PRO A 80 -4.38 -14.02 -19.62
C PRO A 80 -3.49 -13.64 -18.44
N ILE A 81 -3.20 -12.35 -18.28
CA ILE A 81 -2.34 -11.87 -17.18
C ILE A 81 -3.08 -11.90 -15.85
N LEU A 82 -4.35 -11.55 -15.84
CA LEU A 82 -5.19 -11.63 -14.63
C LEU A 82 -5.39 -13.09 -14.19
N THR A 83 -5.62 -13.99 -15.14
CA THR A 83 -5.73 -15.42 -14.86
C THR A 83 -4.40 -15.97 -14.34
N ALA A 84 -3.27 -15.58 -14.94
CA ALA A 84 -1.95 -15.98 -14.49
C ALA A 84 -1.62 -15.48 -13.07
N LEU A 85 -2.07 -14.26 -12.69
CA LEU A 85 -1.92 -13.74 -11.33
C LEU A 85 -2.75 -14.50 -10.30
N GLN A 86 -3.94 -14.94 -10.68
CA GLN A 86 -4.82 -15.69 -9.78
C GLN A 86 -4.38 -17.14 -9.58
N THR A 87 -3.77 -17.75 -10.60
CA THR A 87 -3.36 -19.17 -10.60
C THR A 87 -1.89 -19.39 -10.31
N ALA A 88 -1.05 -18.34 -10.33
CA ALA A 88 0.38 -18.49 -10.15
C ALA A 88 0.74 -18.83 -8.70
N ALA A 89 1.62 -19.80 -8.52
CA ALA A 89 2.32 -20.02 -7.26
C ALA A 89 3.09 -18.76 -6.84
N GLU A 90 3.34 -18.60 -5.54
CA GLU A 90 3.95 -17.37 -4.98
C GLU A 90 5.26 -16.97 -5.69
N ASP A 91 6.07 -17.95 -6.08
CA ASP A 91 7.34 -17.74 -6.76
C ASP A 91 7.18 -17.12 -8.17
N LYS A 92 6.06 -17.41 -8.84
CA LYS A 92 5.76 -16.87 -10.17
C LYS A 92 5.05 -15.51 -10.15
N LYS A 93 4.49 -15.12 -9.01
CA LYS A 93 3.79 -13.81 -8.88
C LYS A 93 4.72 -12.65 -9.21
N ASN A 94 5.98 -12.71 -8.79
CA ASN A 94 6.97 -11.67 -9.06
C ASN A 94 7.28 -11.52 -10.55
N GLU A 95 7.38 -12.63 -11.28
CA GLU A 95 7.63 -12.62 -12.73
C GLU A 95 6.43 -12.05 -13.48
N VAL A 96 5.22 -12.46 -13.10
CA VAL A 96 3.99 -11.94 -13.70
C VAL A 96 3.84 -10.45 -13.41
N MET A 97 4.13 -10.02 -12.17
CA MET A 97 4.14 -8.59 -11.83
C MET A 97 5.15 -7.80 -12.67
N ALA A 98 6.34 -8.33 -12.90
CA ALA A 98 7.34 -7.69 -13.76
C ALA A 98 6.84 -7.56 -15.21
N GLN A 99 6.18 -8.58 -15.74
CA GLN A 99 5.58 -8.52 -17.09
C GLN A 99 4.45 -7.49 -17.17
N VAL A 100 3.56 -7.44 -16.18
CA VAL A 100 2.49 -6.43 -16.10
C VAL A 100 3.08 -5.02 -16.04
N MET A 101 4.10 -4.80 -15.20
CA MET A 101 4.78 -3.52 -15.10
C MET A 101 5.47 -3.11 -16.40
N LYS A 102 6.03 -4.06 -17.13
CA LYS A 102 6.60 -3.82 -18.46
C LYS A 102 5.53 -3.38 -19.45
N GLN A 103 4.38 -4.06 -19.49
CA GLN A 103 3.27 -3.69 -20.39
C GLN A 103 2.66 -2.32 -20.02
N ILE A 104 2.52 -2.01 -18.74
CA ILE A 104 2.09 -0.69 -18.29
C ILE A 104 3.08 0.38 -18.74
N GLY A 105 4.40 0.09 -18.64
CA GLY A 105 5.46 0.98 -19.09
C GLY A 105 5.46 1.28 -20.59
N THR A 106 4.93 0.38 -21.43
CA THR A 106 4.77 0.64 -22.87
C THR A 106 3.60 1.58 -23.17
N LYS A 107 2.54 1.54 -22.35
CA LYS A 107 1.32 2.34 -22.55
C LYS A 107 1.39 3.71 -21.90
N TYR A 108 1.98 3.80 -20.70
CA TYR A 108 2.00 5.02 -19.90
C TYR A 108 3.40 5.60 -19.79
N ARG A 109 3.53 6.86 -20.14
CA ARG A 109 4.82 7.58 -20.14
C ARG A 109 5.41 7.77 -18.75
N TYR A 110 4.55 7.95 -17.75
CA TYR A 110 4.97 8.21 -16.38
C TYR A 110 4.41 7.16 -15.42
N ARG A 111 5.17 6.88 -14.36
CA ARG A 111 4.73 6.02 -13.26
C ARG A 111 3.99 6.85 -12.21
N LEU A 112 3.03 6.23 -11.56
CA LEU A 112 2.37 6.81 -10.40
C LEU A 112 3.36 6.80 -9.22
N PRO A 113 3.57 7.94 -8.53
CA PRO A 113 4.47 8.01 -7.39
C PRO A 113 3.88 7.26 -6.19
N ASP A 114 4.76 6.67 -5.38
CA ASP A 114 4.42 6.08 -4.10
C ASP A 114 4.68 7.07 -2.96
N ALA A 115 4.06 6.82 -1.80
CA ALA A 115 4.27 7.61 -0.60
C ALA A 115 5.71 7.49 -0.13
N THR A 116 6.38 8.63 0.08
CA THR A 116 7.78 8.70 0.56
C THR A 116 7.88 9.25 1.96
N ALA A 117 6.97 10.15 2.35
CA ALA A 117 6.93 10.69 3.70
C ALA A 117 6.46 9.63 4.69
N ARG A 118 7.14 9.52 5.85
CA ARG A 118 6.82 8.54 6.87
C ARG A 118 5.35 8.54 7.28
N LYS A 119 4.78 9.72 7.56
CA LYS A 119 3.36 9.84 7.97
C LYS A 119 2.39 9.33 6.90
N ASP A 120 2.73 9.51 5.63
CA ASP A 120 1.91 9.00 4.53
C ASP A 120 2.07 7.48 4.40
N ILE A 121 3.29 6.96 4.53
CA ILE A 121 3.52 5.51 4.52
C ILE A 121 2.76 4.84 5.67
N GLU A 122 2.82 5.39 6.89
CA GLU A 122 2.08 4.88 8.05
C GLU A 122 0.56 4.87 7.77
N TYR A 123 0.02 5.96 7.22
CA TYR A 123 -1.40 6.05 6.86
C TYR A 123 -1.81 5.00 5.83
N TYR A 124 -1.03 4.83 4.75
CA TYR A 124 -1.36 3.90 3.68
C TYR A 124 -1.01 2.43 3.99
N ARG A 125 -0.25 2.16 5.04
CA ARG A 125 -0.03 0.80 5.58
C ARG A 125 -1.17 0.36 6.49
N ASP A 126 -1.90 1.28 7.09
CA ASP A 126 -2.95 0.97 8.06
C ASP A 126 -4.16 0.32 7.39
N PRO A 127 -4.53 -0.93 7.76
CA PRO A 127 -5.73 -1.58 7.25
C PRO A 127 -7.02 -0.83 7.59
N ALA A 128 -7.07 -0.11 8.71
CA ALA A 128 -8.22 0.70 9.11
C ALA A 128 -8.53 1.81 8.08
N HIS A 129 -7.51 2.33 7.43
CA HIS A 129 -7.66 3.33 6.37
C HIS A 129 -7.80 2.73 4.97
N ARG A 130 -7.86 1.39 4.83
CA ARG A 130 -7.91 0.70 3.53
C ARG A 130 -6.77 1.13 2.59
N GLY A 131 -5.58 1.32 3.16
CA GLY A 131 -4.42 1.79 2.43
C GLY A 131 -3.89 0.79 1.42
N TYR A 132 -3.40 1.25 0.28
CA TYR A 132 -2.85 0.42 -0.78
C TYR A 132 -1.56 -0.34 -0.41
N LEU A 133 -0.93 0.02 0.72
CA LEU A 133 0.28 -0.63 1.26
C LEU A 133 -0.03 -1.58 2.43
N ASN A 134 -1.30 -1.85 2.74
CA ASN A 134 -1.67 -2.70 3.87
C ASN A 134 -1.14 -4.13 3.74
N TYR A 135 -0.98 -4.63 2.51
CA TYR A 135 -0.43 -5.96 2.22
C TYR A 135 1.03 -6.15 2.70
N LEU A 136 1.76 -5.03 2.94
CA LEU A 136 3.12 -5.07 3.48
C LEU A 136 3.15 -5.28 4.99
N MET A 137 2.01 -5.16 5.66
CA MET A 137 1.89 -5.32 7.10
C MET A 137 1.65 -6.78 7.46
N LYS A 138 2.41 -7.27 8.43
CA LYS A 138 2.24 -8.60 9.00
C LYS A 138 1.16 -8.56 10.07
N GLU A 139 0.54 -9.70 10.33
CA GLU A 139 -0.42 -9.87 11.41
C GLU A 139 0.20 -9.48 12.76
N GLY A 140 -0.47 -8.61 13.53
CA GLY A 140 0.04 -8.08 14.80
C GLY A 140 1.09 -6.96 14.68
N GLU A 141 1.49 -6.56 13.46
CA GLU A 141 2.40 -5.42 13.27
C GLU A 141 1.64 -4.09 13.38
N SER A 142 2.27 -3.06 13.96
CA SER A 142 1.73 -1.70 13.98
C SER A 142 1.94 -1.01 12.63
N PRO A 143 0.97 -0.22 12.14
CA PRO A 143 1.17 0.61 10.95
C PRO A 143 2.29 1.64 11.12
N SER A 144 2.60 2.03 12.36
CA SER A 144 3.69 2.95 12.65
C SER A 144 5.05 2.32 12.41
N LEU A 145 5.88 2.98 11.61
CA LEU A 145 7.26 2.56 11.34
C LEU A 145 8.20 2.68 12.56
N PHE A 146 7.74 3.31 13.63
CA PHE A 146 8.52 3.43 14.88
C PHE A 146 8.23 2.33 15.89
N PHE A 147 7.02 1.82 15.90
CA PHE A 147 6.59 0.82 16.87
C PHE A 147 6.69 -0.57 16.24
N LYS A 148 7.62 -1.34 16.77
CA LYS A 148 7.68 -2.76 16.49
C LYS A 148 6.78 -3.52 17.45
N PRO A 149 6.21 -4.66 17.05
CA PRO A 149 5.45 -5.51 17.95
C PRO A 149 6.29 -5.88 19.18
N PRO A 150 5.64 -6.16 20.31
CA PRO A 150 6.33 -6.68 21.48
C PRO A 150 7.17 -7.92 21.11
N GLY A 151 8.47 -7.91 21.43
CA GLY A 151 9.42 -8.97 21.06
C GLY A 151 10.30 -8.63 19.84
N GLU A 152 9.83 -7.85 18.87
CA GLU A 152 10.65 -7.38 17.75
C GLU A 152 11.30 -6.00 18.01
N ALA A 153 10.77 -5.25 18.95
CA ALA A 153 11.35 -3.96 19.30
C ALA A 153 12.74 -4.15 19.92
N LYS A 154 13.74 -3.52 19.33
CA LYS A 154 15.08 -3.46 19.96
C LYS A 154 14.94 -2.71 21.27
N ASP A 155 15.06 -3.42 22.38
CA ASP A 155 15.09 -2.82 23.69
C ASP A 155 16.37 -1.97 23.82
N ARG A 156 16.21 -0.65 23.67
CA ARG A 156 17.33 0.30 23.73
C ARG A 156 18.06 0.23 25.07
N LYS A 157 17.34 -0.03 26.17
CA LYS A 157 17.93 -0.19 27.49
C LYS A 157 18.82 -1.42 27.55
N LYS A 158 18.31 -2.58 27.06
CA LYS A 158 19.10 -3.82 26.97
C LYS A 158 20.30 -3.69 26.06
N GLN A 159 20.15 -2.97 24.94
CA GLN A 159 21.23 -2.76 23.98
C GLN A 159 22.30 -1.81 24.54
N SER A 160 21.90 -0.76 25.26
CA SER A 160 22.79 0.15 25.97
C SER A 160 23.50 -0.56 27.12
N ALA A 161 22.80 -1.34 27.92
CA ALA A 161 23.40 -2.15 28.98
C ALA A 161 24.43 -3.16 28.46
N ARG A 162 24.14 -3.84 27.32
CA ARG A 162 25.10 -4.75 26.66
C ARG A 162 26.33 -4.01 26.15
N LYS A 163 26.17 -2.82 25.55
CA LYS A 163 27.29 -1.99 25.09
C LYS A 163 28.16 -1.53 26.26
N ASN A 164 27.54 -1.09 27.35
CA ASN A 164 28.26 -0.66 28.54
C ASN A 164 28.98 -1.83 29.24
N ALA A 165 28.36 -2.99 29.34
CA ALA A 165 28.99 -4.19 29.85
C ALA A 165 30.17 -4.66 28.99
N ALA A 166 30.01 -4.61 27.65
CA ALA A 166 31.13 -4.94 26.74
C ALA A 166 32.28 -3.95 26.85
N LYS A 167 31.97 -2.65 27.02
CA LYS A 167 32.97 -1.62 27.22
C LYS A 167 33.71 -1.79 28.55
N ALA A 168 32.98 -2.02 29.65
CA ALA A 168 33.56 -2.30 30.96
C ALA A 168 34.45 -3.57 30.95
N SER A 169 33.99 -4.62 30.24
CA SER A 169 34.80 -5.85 30.07
C SER A 169 36.06 -5.62 29.24
N ALA A 170 36.02 -4.71 28.25
CA ALA A 170 37.20 -4.34 27.47
C ALA A 170 38.19 -3.48 28.25
N GLU A 171 37.71 -2.57 29.11
CA GLU A 171 38.55 -1.75 29.99
C GLU A 171 39.19 -2.56 31.14
N ASN A 172 38.54 -3.62 31.60
CA ASN A 172 39.05 -4.51 32.64
C ASN A 172 40.03 -5.60 32.12
N ARG A 173 40.27 -5.67 30.81
CA ARG A 173 41.34 -6.51 30.24
C ARG A 173 42.67 -5.80 30.39
N LEU A 174 43.30 -6.04 31.54
CA LEU A 174 44.62 -5.48 31.81
C LEU A 174 45.80 -6.28 31.20
N PHE A 175 45.51 -7.33 30.45
CA PHE A 175 46.48 -8.10 29.64
C PHE A 175 45.80 -8.90 28.56
#